data_7bb7138e37a4ca79b5aaf844a95380a5
#
_entry.id   7bb7138e37a4ca79b5aaf844a95380a5
#
_cell.length_a   1.000
_cell.length_b   1.000
_cell.length_c   1.000
_cell.angle_alpha   90.00
_cell.angle_beta   90.00
_cell.angle_gamma   90.00
#
_symmetry.space_group_name_H-M   'P 1'
#
loop_
_entity.id
_entity.type
_entity.pdbx_description
1 polymer ?
#
loop_
_entity_poly.entity_id
_entity_poly.type
_entity_poly.pdbx_seq_one_letter_code
_entity_poly.pdbx_strand_id
1 'polypeptide(L)'
;IGSGLVGSEMCIRDSKYNVIIPMSDIYLSAPQDGAIIDLNDLSIEKYSFSWEKPLENGAKLLICTDRKFKEPVIIDAGKSTSVAISALTADQSFSQLGIKAGQEAVLYWTVKETGNITAAASEARTIRVKRMTSKLVQPEDLTKISLAENAPETAVQFEWDTQEWPESTSYSLCFSLDPEMKQTVAEHSVGVVNGKSSLTHEELQALLDKLSIKRWTSNSVYWNVKTDDGQWVSRSSGVLNMTEMMRFIDVRGDEKITYRVVRIFYSDKTSLVWLADNLRATKYADGTDIEANNFKKTPASLGEGRVKAYGVHYHYDIRDKIAPKGWRLPTIQEYKNLFAEAGTAEGQWNVLKDPEYYESVKGQAHLNDWKFNLCASGQWSGDAITNHTGPYCYLLVTDDMSHQCILHDGGATLWSPWTTGAPARFIYNEN
;
A
#
# COMPACT_ATOMS: atom_id res chain seq x y z
N ILE A 1 -25.96 44.97 54.49
CA ILE A 1 -26.27 43.55 54.72
C ILE A 1 -26.97 43.03 53.47
N GLY A 2 -26.34 42.17 52.71
CA GLY A 2 -26.97 41.55 51.55
C GLY A 2 -25.94 41.02 50.63
N SER A 3 -25.50 39.77 50.87
CA SER A 3 -24.62 39.01 49.96
C SER A 3 -25.37 38.65 48.69
N GLY A 4 -24.93 39.15 47.56
CA GLY A 4 -25.34 38.74 46.24
C GLY A 4 -24.21 38.02 45.54
N LEU A 5 -24.37 36.71 45.33
CA LEU A 5 -23.53 35.93 44.42
C LEU A 5 -23.74 36.42 43.01
N VAL A 6 -22.71 36.98 42.42
CA VAL A 6 -22.69 37.27 40.97
C VAL A 6 -22.03 36.12 40.27
N GLY A 7 -22.84 35.32 39.61
CA GLY A 7 -22.35 34.40 38.60
C GLY A 7 -21.75 35.15 37.43
N SER A 8 -20.49 34.91 37.12
CA SER A 8 -19.83 35.42 35.93
C SER A 8 -20.31 34.67 34.71
N GLU A 9 -21.39 35.17 34.09
CA GLU A 9 -21.66 34.83 32.69
C GLU A 9 -20.65 35.59 31.80
N MET A 10 -19.67 34.91 31.30
CA MET A 10 -18.80 35.47 30.28
C MET A 10 -19.49 35.29 28.93
N CYS A 11 -20.31 36.30 28.56
CA CYS A 11 -20.84 36.41 27.22
C CYS A 11 -19.72 36.75 26.26
N ILE A 12 -19.25 35.76 25.50
CA ILE A 12 -18.50 36.00 24.27
C ILE A 12 -19.56 36.20 23.16
N ARG A 13 -19.91 37.44 22.91
CA ARG A 13 -20.62 37.85 21.69
C ARG A 13 -19.53 38.14 20.65
N ASP A 14 -19.38 37.25 19.68
CA ASP A 14 -19.12 37.48 18.26
C ASP A 14 -18.57 36.19 17.60
N SER A 15 -19.46 35.26 17.27
CA SER A 15 -19.30 34.45 16.07
C SER A 15 -20.66 33.87 15.64
N LYS A 16 -20.98 34.05 14.36
CA LYS A 16 -22.24 33.70 13.74
C LYS A 16 -22.48 32.18 13.56
N TYR A 17 -21.74 31.32 14.22
CA TYR A 17 -21.92 29.88 14.22
C TYR A 17 -21.72 29.28 15.61
N ASN A 18 -22.79 29.22 16.39
CA ASN A 18 -22.84 28.30 17.52
C ASN A 18 -22.99 26.88 16.95
N VAL A 19 -21.90 26.24 16.57
CA VAL A 19 -21.89 24.79 16.44
C VAL A 19 -21.82 24.23 17.85
N ILE A 20 -22.97 23.98 18.45
CA ILE A 20 -23.07 23.09 19.60
C ILE A 20 -22.74 21.70 19.03
N ILE A 21 -21.50 21.26 19.12
CA ILE A 21 -21.15 19.86 18.92
C ILE A 21 -21.73 19.17 20.16
N PRO A 22 -22.77 18.32 20.02
CA PRO A 22 -23.22 17.56 21.18
C PRO A 22 -22.07 16.67 21.60
N MET A 23 -21.51 16.92 22.78
CA MET A 23 -20.65 15.95 23.43
C MET A 23 -21.54 14.75 23.69
N SER A 24 -21.31 13.65 22.99
CA SER A 24 -21.96 12.39 23.33
C SER A 24 -21.42 11.97 24.69
N ASP A 25 -22.27 12.03 25.71
CA ASP A 25 -21.94 11.56 27.06
C ASP A 25 -21.80 10.02 27.04
N ILE A 26 -20.66 9.56 26.61
CA ILE A 26 -20.29 8.13 26.64
C ILE A 26 -19.48 7.92 27.91
N TYR A 27 -20.05 7.20 28.86
CA TYR A 27 -19.39 6.81 30.11
C TYR A 27 -18.82 5.41 29.94
N LEU A 28 -17.51 5.27 30.18
CA LEU A 28 -16.80 4.00 30.09
C LEU A 28 -17.08 3.19 31.39
N SER A 29 -17.30 1.86 31.25
CA SER A 29 -17.59 0.97 32.39
C SER A 29 -16.36 0.13 32.75
N ALA A 30 -15.82 -0.63 31.84
CA ALA A 30 -14.65 -1.48 32.06
C ALA A 30 -13.75 -1.49 30.78
N PRO A 31 -12.42 -1.66 30.94
CA PRO A 31 -11.65 -1.73 32.17
C PRO A 31 -11.65 -0.42 32.99
N GLN A 32 -11.35 -0.51 34.30
CA GLN A 32 -11.16 0.68 35.11
C GLN A 32 -9.89 1.44 34.67
N ASP A 33 -9.84 2.74 35.01
CA ASP A 33 -8.66 3.54 34.74
C ASP A 33 -7.43 2.95 35.45
N GLY A 34 -6.33 2.80 34.71
CA GLY A 34 -5.09 2.19 35.18
C GLY A 34 -5.12 0.66 35.30
N ALA A 35 -6.15 -0.03 34.79
CA ALA A 35 -6.21 -1.50 34.80
C ALA A 35 -5.00 -2.13 34.11
N ILE A 36 -4.61 -3.31 34.61
CA ILE A 36 -3.48 -4.07 34.06
C ILE A 36 -4.00 -5.16 33.12
N ILE A 37 -3.40 -5.24 31.93
CA ILE A 37 -3.62 -6.28 30.91
C ILE A 37 -2.27 -6.95 30.65
N ASP A 38 -2.03 -8.12 31.25
CA ASP A 38 -0.87 -8.96 30.95
C ASP A 38 -1.28 -10.06 29.97
N LEU A 39 -0.80 -9.95 28.73
CA LEU A 39 -1.13 -10.92 27.68
C LEU A 39 -0.39 -12.25 27.84
N ASN A 40 0.54 -12.36 28.77
CA ASN A 40 1.21 -13.62 29.13
C ASN A 40 0.41 -14.47 30.11
N ASP A 41 -0.65 -13.93 30.72
CA ASP A 41 -1.56 -14.68 31.56
C ASP A 41 -2.45 -15.59 30.72
N LEU A 42 -2.11 -16.88 30.70
CA LEU A 42 -2.80 -17.92 29.92
C LEU A 42 -4.22 -18.22 30.43
N SER A 43 -4.56 -17.78 31.64
CA SER A 43 -5.91 -17.97 32.20
C SER A 43 -6.95 -17.01 31.60
N ILE A 44 -6.49 -15.94 30.94
CA ILE A 44 -7.34 -14.92 30.33
C ILE A 44 -7.33 -15.06 28.82
N GLU A 45 -8.41 -15.58 28.26
CA GLU A 45 -8.55 -15.74 26.80
C GLU A 45 -9.00 -14.45 26.10
N LYS A 46 -9.80 -13.61 26.79
CA LYS A 46 -10.41 -12.40 26.21
C LYS A 46 -10.42 -11.25 27.21
N TYR A 47 -10.19 -10.05 26.69
CA TYR A 47 -10.27 -8.80 27.44
C TYR A 47 -11.50 -8.02 26.95
N SER A 48 -12.35 -7.59 27.90
CA SER A 48 -13.61 -6.92 27.60
C SER A 48 -13.52 -5.43 27.86
N PHE A 49 -13.98 -4.64 26.91
CA PHE A 49 -14.18 -3.20 27.02
C PHE A 49 -15.68 -2.92 26.99
N SER A 50 -16.19 -2.09 27.88
CA SER A 50 -17.62 -1.81 27.99
C SER A 50 -17.92 -0.36 28.36
N TRP A 51 -19.14 0.09 28.05
CA TRP A 51 -19.66 1.44 28.27
C TRP A 51 -21.16 1.37 28.53
N GLU A 52 -21.74 2.47 29.08
CA GLU A 52 -23.10 2.44 29.66
C GLU A 52 -24.23 2.33 28.64
N LYS A 53 -24.07 2.95 27.44
CA LYS A 53 -25.20 3.09 26.51
C LYS A 53 -24.81 2.62 25.10
N PRO A 54 -25.73 1.95 24.38
CA PRO A 54 -25.53 1.69 22.96
C PRO A 54 -25.52 3.02 22.20
N LEU A 55 -24.71 3.08 21.14
CA LEU A 55 -24.62 4.23 20.22
C LEU A 55 -25.48 3.99 19.00
N GLU A 56 -26.21 5.00 18.56
CA GLU A 56 -27.23 4.88 17.50
C GLU A 56 -26.63 4.38 16.18
N ASN A 57 -25.49 4.94 15.80
CA ASN A 57 -24.77 4.59 14.57
C ASN A 57 -23.69 3.50 14.80
N GLY A 58 -23.72 2.83 15.97
CA GLY A 58 -22.71 1.85 16.35
C GLY A 58 -21.49 2.46 17.01
N ALA A 59 -20.69 1.62 17.67
CA ALA A 59 -19.54 2.00 18.48
C ALA A 59 -18.23 1.53 17.88
N LYS A 60 -17.19 2.33 18.02
CA LYS A 60 -15.80 2.01 17.74
C LYS A 60 -14.99 2.13 19.03
N LEU A 61 -14.33 1.05 19.42
CA LEU A 61 -13.30 1.09 20.47
C LEU A 61 -12.01 1.61 19.85
N LEU A 62 -11.42 2.64 20.42
CA LEU A 62 -10.14 3.23 20.04
C LEU A 62 -9.12 2.97 21.14
N ILE A 63 -7.94 2.48 20.77
CA ILE A 63 -6.79 2.28 21.67
C ILE A 63 -5.59 3.00 21.05
N CYS A 64 -4.85 3.78 21.83
CA CYS A 64 -3.76 4.60 21.34
C CYS A 64 -2.66 4.80 22.38
N THR A 65 -1.46 5.14 21.93
CA THR A 65 -0.35 5.55 22.81
C THR A 65 -0.46 6.98 23.31
N ASP A 66 -1.28 7.81 22.66
CA ASP A 66 -1.53 9.18 23.09
C ASP A 66 -3.01 9.47 23.38
N ARG A 67 -3.26 10.41 24.31
CA ARG A 67 -4.61 10.78 24.77
C ARG A 67 -5.45 11.50 23.70
N LYS A 68 -4.86 11.99 22.62
CA LYS A 68 -5.57 12.68 21.54
C LYS A 68 -6.06 11.69 20.47
N PHE A 69 -5.67 10.43 20.57
CA PHE A 69 -6.02 9.36 19.61
C PHE A 69 -5.67 9.72 18.18
N LYS A 70 -4.43 10.19 17.95
CA LYS A 70 -3.98 10.66 16.65
C LYS A 70 -3.91 9.52 15.61
N GLU A 71 -3.40 8.36 16.02
CA GLU A 71 -3.28 7.16 15.19
C GLU A 71 -3.72 5.94 16.00
N PRO A 72 -5.02 5.80 16.32
CA PRO A 72 -5.50 4.73 17.17
C PRO A 72 -5.66 3.43 16.39
N VAL A 73 -5.51 2.31 17.07
CA VAL A 73 -6.13 1.06 16.63
C VAL A 73 -7.63 1.19 16.86
N ILE A 74 -8.42 0.82 15.87
CA ILE A 74 -9.89 0.94 15.87
C ILE A 74 -10.50 -0.44 15.74
N ILE A 75 -11.34 -0.80 16.72
CA ILE A 75 -12.06 -2.08 16.76
C ILE A 75 -13.55 -1.79 16.67
N ASP A 76 -14.23 -2.42 15.72
CA ASP A 76 -15.67 -2.27 15.54
C ASP A 76 -16.43 -3.06 16.61
N ALA A 77 -17.29 -2.40 17.34
CA ALA A 77 -18.15 -3.02 18.34
C ALA A 77 -19.63 -3.09 17.88
N GLY A 78 -19.93 -2.61 16.68
CA GLY A 78 -21.29 -2.55 16.17
C GLY A 78 -22.22 -1.75 17.09
N LYS A 79 -23.43 -2.24 17.35
CA LYS A 79 -24.42 -1.61 18.24
C LYS A 79 -24.36 -2.14 19.69
N SER A 80 -23.34 -2.89 20.04
CA SER A 80 -23.14 -3.40 21.39
C SER A 80 -22.70 -2.30 22.36
N THR A 81 -22.87 -2.52 23.66
CA THR A 81 -22.28 -1.74 24.75
C THR A 81 -20.98 -2.33 25.26
N SER A 82 -20.46 -3.35 24.59
CA SER A 82 -19.20 -3.98 24.92
C SER A 82 -18.57 -4.66 23.71
N VAL A 83 -17.26 -4.83 23.77
CA VAL A 83 -16.51 -5.65 22.84
C VAL A 83 -15.47 -6.46 23.61
N ALA A 84 -15.40 -7.75 23.31
CA ALA A 84 -14.39 -8.65 23.87
C ALA A 84 -13.38 -8.99 22.77
N ILE A 85 -12.12 -8.72 23.02
CA ILE A 85 -11.02 -9.04 22.09
C ILE A 85 -10.20 -10.21 22.66
N SER A 86 -9.78 -11.14 21.81
CA SER A 86 -8.90 -12.23 22.22
C SER A 86 -7.54 -11.69 22.65
N ALA A 87 -6.81 -12.46 23.46
CA ALA A 87 -5.45 -12.09 23.85
C ALA A 87 -4.54 -11.90 22.60
N LEU A 88 -4.73 -12.71 21.55
CA LEU A 88 -4.01 -12.57 20.29
C LEU A 88 -4.39 -11.30 19.54
N THR A 89 -5.69 -10.97 19.45
CA THR A 89 -6.14 -9.71 18.83
C THR A 89 -5.60 -8.50 19.59
N ALA A 90 -5.57 -8.56 20.92
CA ALA A 90 -5.00 -7.51 21.76
C ALA A 90 -3.49 -7.36 21.49
N ASP A 91 -2.75 -8.45 21.43
CA ASP A 91 -1.31 -8.45 21.14
C ASP A 91 -0.99 -7.80 19.78
N GLN A 92 -1.75 -8.15 18.75
CA GLN A 92 -1.62 -7.56 17.42
C GLN A 92 -1.97 -6.05 17.41
N SER A 93 -3.02 -5.67 18.13
CA SER A 93 -3.39 -4.26 18.29
C SER A 93 -2.27 -3.45 18.93
N PHE A 94 -1.63 -4.01 19.96
CA PHE A 94 -0.52 -3.34 20.67
C PHE A 94 0.77 -3.35 19.83
N SER A 95 0.99 -4.38 19.02
CA SER A 95 2.06 -4.38 18.02
C SER A 95 1.91 -3.25 17.01
N GLN A 96 0.71 -3.04 16.46
CA GLN A 96 0.42 -1.94 15.52
C GLN A 96 0.67 -0.55 16.13
N LEU A 97 0.56 -0.41 17.46
CA LEU A 97 0.92 0.80 18.19
C LEU A 97 2.43 0.93 18.47
N GLY A 98 3.26 0.04 17.92
CA GLY A 98 4.73 0.07 18.03
C GLY A 98 5.28 -0.50 19.34
N ILE A 99 4.46 -1.19 20.14
CA ILE A 99 4.93 -1.84 21.37
C ILE A 99 5.59 -3.17 20.99
N LYS A 100 6.85 -3.38 21.39
CA LYS A 100 7.57 -4.61 21.08
C LYS A 100 7.09 -5.81 21.90
N ALA A 101 7.30 -7.02 21.42
CA ALA A 101 6.98 -8.26 22.14
C ALA A 101 7.62 -8.26 23.55
N GLY A 102 6.86 -8.69 24.56
CA GLY A 102 7.28 -8.70 25.95
C GLY A 102 7.38 -7.34 26.64
N GLN A 103 7.21 -6.24 25.93
CA GLN A 103 7.31 -4.87 26.44
C GLN A 103 6.06 -4.45 27.22
N GLU A 104 6.24 -3.58 28.23
CA GLU A 104 5.18 -2.93 28.96
C GLU A 104 4.95 -1.52 28.42
N ALA A 105 3.69 -1.08 28.39
CA ALA A 105 3.32 0.27 27.97
C ALA A 105 2.04 0.75 28.68
N VAL A 106 1.85 2.07 28.70
CA VAL A 106 0.58 2.70 29.09
C VAL A 106 -0.14 3.14 27.83
N LEU A 107 -1.36 2.68 27.65
CA LEU A 107 -2.22 3.03 26.54
C LEU A 107 -3.46 3.77 27.03
N TYR A 108 -4.03 4.57 26.15
CA TYR A 108 -5.32 5.22 26.34
C TYR A 108 -6.37 4.48 25.53
N TRP A 109 -7.59 4.35 26.09
CA TRP A 109 -8.71 3.82 25.36
C TRP A 109 -9.96 4.66 25.56
N THR A 110 -10.80 4.68 24.57
CA THR A 110 -12.09 5.35 24.56
C THR A 110 -13.04 4.66 23.59
N VAL A 111 -14.30 5.06 23.62
CA VAL A 111 -15.31 4.63 22.65
C VAL A 111 -15.88 5.86 21.95
N LYS A 112 -16.07 5.75 20.65
CA LYS A 112 -16.67 6.79 19.81
C LYS A 112 -17.75 6.21 18.91
N GLU A 113 -18.68 7.05 18.52
CA GLU A 113 -19.72 6.67 17.59
C GLU A 113 -19.17 6.54 16.16
N THR A 114 -19.64 5.54 15.42
CA THR A 114 -19.31 5.35 14.01
C THR A 114 -19.75 6.59 13.21
N GLY A 115 -18.84 7.13 12.39
CA GLY A 115 -19.07 8.39 11.66
C GLY A 115 -18.62 9.65 12.41
N ASN A 116 -18.31 9.56 13.70
CA ASN A 116 -17.83 10.69 14.51
C ASN A 116 -16.51 10.37 15.25
N ILE A 117 -15.66 9.55 14.67
CA ILE A 117 -14.41 9.09 15.30
C ILE A 117 -13.37 10.20 15.51
N THR A 118 -13.47 11.29 14.75
CA THR A 118 -12.57 12.45 14.86
C THR A 118 -12.98 13.43 15.96
N ALA A 119 -14.20 13.34 16.50
CA ALA A 119 -14.64 14.18 17.62
C ALA A 119 -13.79 13.96 18.87
N ALA A 120 -13.73 14.95 19.74
CA ALA A 120 -13.10 14.78 21.05
C ALA A 120 -13.80 13.66 21.86
N ALA A 121 -13.02 12.83 22.53
CA ALA A 121 -13.57 11.82 23.42
C ALA A 121 -14.17 12.48 24.65
N SER A 122 -15.37 12.07 25.07
CA SER A 122 -16.00 12.54 26.32
C SER A 122 -15.25 12.02 27.55
N GLU A 123 -14.80 10.77 27.50
CA GLU A 123 -13.99 10.11 28.52
C GLU A 123 -12.86 9.31 27.83
N ALA A 124 -11.69 9.27 28.43
CA ALA A 124 -10.60 8.39 28.05
C ALA A 124 -9.95 7.84 29.31
N ARG A 125 -9.73 6.54 29.35
CA ARG A 125 -9.08 5.82 30.45
C ARG A 125 -7.72 5.30 30.03
N THR A 126 -6.87 5.01 30.99
CA THR A 126 -5.58 4.35 30.80
C THR A 126 -5.69 2.85 31.08
N ILE A 127 -4.84 2.08 30.40
CA ILE A 127 -4.55 0.67 30.71
C ILE A 127 -3.04 0.49 30.69
N ARG A 128 -2.53 -0.33 31.58
CA ARG A 128 -1.14 -0.81 31.57
C ARG A 128 -1.11 -2.16 30.90
N VAL A 129 -0.43 -2.24 29.78
CA VAL A 129 -0.38 -3.47 29.00
C VAL A 129 1.01 -4.08 29.03
N LYS A 130 1.08 -5.41 29.03
CA LYS A 130 2.29 -6.17 28.77
C LYS A 130 2.03 -7.11 27.61
N ARG A 131 2.76 -6.89 26.50
CA ARG A 131 2.63 -7.74 25.31
C ARG A 131 3.11 -9.17 25.58
N MET A 132 2.61 -10.11 24.77
CA MET A 132 3.13 -11.48 24.75
C MET A 132 4.62 -11.48 24.49
N THR A 133 5.34 -12.34 25.19
CA THR A 133 6.70 -12.69 24.80
C THR A 133 6.64 -13.46 23.49
N SER A 134 7.57 -13.17 22.57
CA SER A 134 7.68 -13.87 21.30
C SER A 134 8.96 -14.71 21.26
N LYS A 135 8.88 -15.87 20.63
CA LYS A 135 10.04 -16.68 20.26
C LYS A 135 10.56 -16.35 18.85
N LEU A 136 9.85 -15.48 18.11
CA LEU A 136 10.30 -14.95 16.82
C LEU A 136 11.24 -13.79 17.09
N VAL A 137 12.46 -13.85 16.51
CA VAL A 137 13.54 -12.89 16.79
C VAL A 137 13.73 -11.92 15.64
N GLN A 138 13.77 -12.42 14.41
CA GLN A 138 13.91 -11.61 13.19
C GLN A 138 13.02 -12.16 12.08
N PRO A 139 12.44 -11.28 11.26
CA PRO A 139 12.40 -9.81 11.35
C PRO A 139 11.61 -9.30 12.56
N GLU A 140 11.98 -8.13 13.11
CA GLU A 140 11.20 -7.49 14.16
C GLU A 140 9.79 -7.10 13.66
N ASP A 141 8.82 -6.99 14.58
CA ASP A 141 7.47 -6.54 14.26
C ASP A 141 7.47 -5.21 13.49
N LEU A 142 6.55 -5.09 12.53
CA LEU A 142 6.38 -3.95 11.65
C LEU A 142 7.57 -3.65 10.73
N THR A 143 8.54 -4.57 10.62
CA THR A 143 9.61 -4.43 9.63
C THR A 143 9.01 -4.23 8.24
N LYS A 144 9.47 -3.18 7.55
CA LYS A 144 9.05 -2.89 6.18
C LYS A 144 9.90 -3.68 5.20
N ILE A 145 9.27 -4.51 4.40
CA ILE A 145 9.92 -5.28 3.34
C ILE A 145 9.33 -4.84 2.00
N SER A 146 10.13 -4.13 1.21
CA SER A 146 9.73 -3.70 -0.13
C SER A 146 10.30 -4.66 -1.17
N LEU A 147 9.48 -5.56 -1.67
CA LEU A 147 9.84 -6.45 -2.77
C LEU A 147 9.94 -5.66 -4.11
N ALA A 148 9.34 -4.47 -4.16
CA ALA A 148 9.34 -3.60 -5.34
C ALA A 148 10.71 -2.96 -5.63
N GLU A 149 11.47 -2.62 -4.59
CA GLU A 149 12.68 -1.81 -4.68
C GLU A 149 13.96 -2.64 -4.75
N ASN A 150 13.92 -3.89 -4.27
CA ASN A 150 15.07 -4.77 -4.17
C ASN A 150 15.13 -5.79 -5.32
N ALA A 151 16.33 -6.31 -5.57
CA ALA A 151 16.51 -7.38 -6.55
C ALA A 151 15.81 -8.67 -6.10
N PRO A 152 15.33 -9.53 -7.03
CA PRO A 152 14.62 -10.77 -6.69
C PRO A 152 15.42 -11.70 -5.78
N GLU A 153 16.74 -11.69 -5.91
CA GLU A 153 17.70 -12.49 -5.14
C GLU A 153 18.00 -11.94 -3.73
N THR A 154 17.55 -10.72 -3.41
CA THR A 154 17.71 -10.15 -2.07
C THR A 154 17.03 -11.05 -1.04
N ALA A 155 17.76 -11.42 0.03
CA ALA A 155 17.27 -12.33 1.04
C ALA A 155 16.84 -11.60 2.32
N VAL A 156 15.72 -12.04 2.89
CA VAL A 156 15.23 -11.64 4.21
C VAL A 156 15.56 -12.77 5.18
N GLN A 157 16.20 -12.44 6.29
CA GLN A 157 16.56 -13.39 7.34
C GLN A 157 15.39 -13.57 8.30
N PHE A 158 15.10 -14.83 8.64
CA PHE A 158 14.15 -15.23 9.67
C PHE A 158 14.90 -15.94 10.78
N GLU A 159 14.64 -15.56 12.02
CA GLU A 159 15.29 -16.13 13.20
C GLU A 159 14.27 -16.37 14.31
N TRP A 160 14.35 -17.53 14.98
CA TRP A 160 13.47 -17.92 16.08
C TRP A 160 14.20 -18.74 17.14
N ASP A 161 13.66 -18.75 18.36
CA ASP A 161 14.18 -19.55 19.47
C ASP A 161 13.75 -21.02 19.32
N THR A 162 14.72 -21.93 19.39
CA THR A 162 14.53 -23.38 19.27
C THR A 162 14.77 -24.16 20.56
N GLN A 163 15.00 -23.48 21.69
CA GLN A 163 15.43 -24.15 22.96
C GLN A 163 14.44 -25.19 23.48
N GLU A 164 13.17 -25.12 23.12
CA GLU A 164 12.16 -26.07 23.60
C GLU A 164 11.96 -27.27 22.67
N TRP A 165 12.68 -27.35 21.54
CA TRP A 165 12.51 -28.41 20.54
C TRP A 165 13.80 -29.22 20.37
N PRO A 166 13.69 -30.54 20.05
CA PRO A 166 14.82 -31.37 19.70
C PRO A 166 15.62 -30.81 18.51
N GLU A 167 16.93 -31.03 18.47
CA GLU A 167 17.77 -30.59 17.33
C GLU A 167 17.37 -31.22 15.99
N SER A 168 16.63 -32.35 16.01
CA SER A 168 16.13 -33.03 14.83
C SER A 168 14.81 -32.44 14.29
N THR A 169 14.23 -31.44 14.94
CA THR A 169 12.94 -30.86 14.54
C THR A 169 13.04 -30.15 13.19
N SER A 170 12.14 -30.48 12.29
CA SER A 170 11.96 -29.77 11.03
C SER A 170 11.00 -28.59 11.21
N TYR A 171 11.26 -27.51 10.49
CA TYR A 171 10.48 -26.29 10.60
C TYR A 171 9.91 -25.86 9.25
N SER A 172 8.81 -25.12 9.29
CA SER A 172 8.25 -24.38 8.15
C SER A 172 8.01 -22.93 8.54
N LEU A 173 8.41 -22.00 7.69
CA LEU A 173 8.01 -20.60 7.77
C LEU A 173 6.59 -20.48 7.23
N CYS A 174 5.70 -19.86 7.99
CA CYS A 174 4.28 -19.74 7.70
C CYS A 174 3.88 -18.28 7.63
N PHE A 175 3.09 -17.92 6.62
CA PHE A 175 2.61 -16.56 6.38
C PHE A 175 1.09 -16.56 6.22
N SER A 176 0.41 -15.55 6.75
CA SER A 176 -1.05 -15.41 6.68
C SER A 176 -1.45 -13.93 6.73
N LEU A 177 -2.66 -13.62 6.30
CA LEU A 177 -3.32 -12.33 6.55
C LEU A 177 -4.12 -12.36 7.87
N ASP A 178 -4.23 -13.52 8.49
CA ASP A 178 -4.87 -13.73 9.78
C ASP A 178 -3.81 -13.86 10.88
N PRO A 179 -3.79 -12.95 11.89
CA PRO A 179 -2.83 -13.00 12.98
C PRO A 179 -2.88 -14.29 13.80
N GLU A 180 -4.02 -14.96 13.80
CA GLU A 180 -4.22 -16.22 14.53
C GLU A 180 -3.81 -17.46 13.70
N MET A 181 -3.37 -17.29 12.45
CA MET A 181 -2.99 -18.37 11.54
C MET A 181 -4.09 -19.43 11.32
N LYS A 182 -5.38 -19.05 11.45
CA LYS A 182 -6.53 -19.95 11.30
C LYS A 182 -7.10 -19.96 9.88
N GLN A 183 -6.82 -18.92 9.10
CA GLN A 183 -7.23 -18.81 7.70
C GLN A 183 -6.06 -19.16 6.79
N THR A 184 -6.21 -18.96 5.49
CA THR A 184 -5.20 -19.32 4.48
C THR A 184 -3.77 -19.07 4.97
N VAL A 185 -2.98 -20.12 5.06
CA VAL A 185 -1.57 -20.06 5.46
C VAL A 185 -0.71 -20.50 4.27
N ALA A 186 0.22 -19.66 3.87
CA ALA A 186 1.25 -19.99 2.90
C ALA A 186 2.47 -20.53 3.65
N GLU A 187 2.87 -21.77 3.38
CA GLU A 187 3.97 -22.45 4.05
C GLU A 187 5.18 -22.62 3.13
N HIS A 188 6.37 -22.44 3.71
CA HIS A 188 7.66 -22.73 3.11
C HIS A 188 8.46 -23.62 4.05
N SER A 189 8.71 -24.87 3.65
CA SER A 189 9.49 -25.81 4.45
C SER A 189 10.98 -25.43 4.43
N VAL A 190 11.57 -25.29 5.59
CA VAL A 190 13.01 -25.00 5.75
C VAL A 190 13.81 -26.19 6.24
N GLY A 191 13.13 -27.29 6.63
CA GLY A 191 13.76 -28.50 7.12
C GLY A 191 14.37 -28.36 8.52
N VAL A 192 15.36 -29.18 8.82
CA VAL A 192 16.08 -29.17 10.11
C VAL A 192 17.13 -28.06 10.08
N VAL A 193 16.89 -27.01 10.87
CA VAL A 193 17.77 -25.84 10.98
C VAL A 193 17.86 -25.36 12.42
N ASN A 194 18.93 -24.66 12.77
CA ASN A 194 19.12 -24.11 14.11
C ASN A 194 18.51 -22.70 14.24
N GLY A 195 17.18 -22.62 14.15
CA GLY A 195 16.42 -21.40 14.39
C GLY A 195 16.68 -20.25 13.41
N LYS A 196 17.26 -20.53 12.23
CA LYS A 196 17.57 -19.52 11.22
C LYS A 196 17.29 -20.01 9.82
N SER A 197 16.69 -19.16 9.00
CA SER A 197 16.49 -19.39 7.58
C SER A 197 16.46 -18.06 6.83
N SER A 198 16.50 -18.11 5.51
CA SER A 198 16.32 -16.93 4.67
C SER A 198 15.41 -17.24 3.50
N LEU A 199 14.62 -16.26 3.09
CA LEU A 199 13.83 -16.30 1.86
C LEU A 199 14.23 -15.14 0.96
N THR A 200 14.41 -15.42 -0.31
CA THR A 200 14.61 -14.38 -1.32
C THR A 200 13.31 -13.59 -1.53
N HIS A 201 13.42 -12.39 -2.08
CA HIS A 201 12.24 -11.58 -2.44
C HIS A 201 11.36 -12.32 -3.46
N GLU A 202 11.92 -13.12 -4.35
CA GLU A 202 11.15 -13.94 -5.30
C GLU A 202 10.36 -15.04 -4.58
N GLU A 203 10.96 -15.73 -3.61
CA GLU A 203 10.27 -16.74 -2.79
C GLU A 203 9.19 -16.13 -1.92
N LEU A 204 9.45 -14.97 -1.30
CA LEU A 204 8.45 -14.23 -0.54
C LEU A 204 7.26 -13.81 -1.43
N GLN A 205 7.52 -13.29 -2.64
CA GLN A 205 6.45 -12.96 -3.58
C GLN A 205 5.60 -14.18 -3.93
N ALA A 206 6.23 -15.34 -4.17
CA ALA A 206 5.50 -16.58 -4.44
C ALA A 206 4.62 -17.04 -3.26
N LEU A 207 5.01 -16.73 -2.02
CA LEU A 207 4.19 -16.98 -0.83
C LEU A 207 3.02 -15.99 -0.73
N LEU A 208 3.25 -14.71 -1.02
CA LEU A 208 2.19 -13.69 -1.04
C LEU A 208 1.13 -14.00 -2.10
N ASP A 209 1.52 -14.52 -3.27
CA ASP A 209 0.59 -14.94 -4.33
C ASP A 209 -0.38 -16.02 -3.85
N LYS A 210 0.04 -16.91 -2.93
CA LYS A 210 -0.83 -17.94 -2.33
C LYS A 210 -1.87 -17.36 -1.36
N LEU A 211 -1.60 -16.17 -0.81
CA LEU A 211 -2.51 -15.50 0.14
C LEU A 211 -3.65 -14.73 -0.53
N SER A 212 -3.76 -14.77 -1.87
CA SER A 212 -4.77 -14.05 -2.64
C SER A 212 -4.80 -12.54 -2.33
N ILE A 213 -3.64 -11.95 -2.09
CA ILE A 213 -3.49 -10.53 -1.86
C ILE A 213 -3.79 -9.79 -3.17
N LYS A 214 -4.41 -8.63 -3.07
CA LYS A 214 -4.60 -7.76 -4.23
C LYS A 214 -3.24 -7.33 -4.77
N ARG A 215 -2.97 -7.63 -6.04
CA ARG A 215 -1.68 -7.38 -6.68
C ARG A 215 -1.25 -5.92 -6.56
N TRP A 216 0.06 -5.73 -6.43
CA TRP A 216 0.73 -4.43 -6.35
C TRP A 216 0.20 -3.51 -5.24
N THR A 217 -0.03 -4.10 -4.05
CA THR A 217 -0.43 -3.39 -2.84
C THR A 217 0.56 -3.64 -1.71
N SER A 218 0.50 -2.78 -0.69
CA SER A 218 1.18 -3.03 0.59
C SER A 218 0.21 -3.64 1.57
N ASN A 219 0.66 -4.66 2.30
CA ASN A 219 -0.16 -5.41 3.24
C ASN A 219 0.59 -5.70 4.54
N SER A 220 -0.14 -5.75 5.64
CA SER A 220 0.37 -6.36 6.86
C SER A 220 0.24 -7.88 6.72
N VAL A 221 1.38 -8.57 6.77
CA VAL A 221 1.47 -10.03 6.66
C VAL A 221 1.99 -10.57 7.98
N TYR A 222 1.27 -11.53 8.55
CA TYR A 222 1.68 -12.20 9.78
C TYR A 222 2.54 -13.41 9.45
N TRP A 223 3.57 -13.66 10.26
CA TRP A 223 4.42 -14.81 10.10
C TRP A 223 4.63 -15.55 11.41
N ASN A 224 4.84 -16.83 11.33
CA ASN A 224 5.18 -17.70 12.44
C ASN A 224 5.98 -18.90 11.93
N VAL A 225 6.48 -19.70 12.83
CA VAL A 225 7.21 -20.94 12.53
C VAL A 225 6.39 -22.11 13.06
N LYS A 226 6.28 -23.16 12.25
CA LYS A 226 5.57 -24.39 12.58
C LYS A 226 6.55 -25.56 12.55
N THR A 227 6.45 -26.42 13.53
CA THR A 227 7.20 -27.67 13.59
C THR A 227 6.55 -28.76 12.74
N ASP A 228 7.26 -29.84 12.44
CA ASP A 228 6.77 -30.97 11.65
C ASP A 228 5.61 -31.73 12.32
N ASP A 229 5.49 -31.68 13.66
CA ASP A 229 4.34 -32.20 14.42
C ASP A 229 3.14 -31.21 14.48
N GLY A 230 3.27 -30.07 13.83
CA GLY A 230 2.20 -29.09 13.69
C GLY A 230 2.08 -28.06 14.80
N GLN A 231 3.04 -27.97 15.71
CA GLN A 231 3.03 -26.98 16.79
C GLN A 231 3.57 -25.62 16.31
N TRP A 232 3.01 -24.53 16.84
CA TRP A 232 3.53 -23.19 16.60
C TRP A 232 4.67 -22.87 17.55
N VAL A 233 5.79 -22.37 17.00
CA VAL A 233 6.97 -21.98 17.79
C VAL A 233 6.66 -20.81 18.70
N SER A 234 5.89 -19.84 18.23
CA SER A 234 5.46 -18.71 19.04
C SER A 234 3.93 -18.65 19.16
N ARG A 235 3.44 -18.27 20.34
CA ARG A 235 2.02 -18.07 20.57
C ARG A 235 1.48 -16.88 19.78
N SER A 236 2.28 -15.82 19.69
CA SER A 236 1.97 -14.63 18.89
C SER A 236 2.74 -14.67 17.58
N SER A 237 2.06 -14.36 16.48
CA SER A 237 2.70 -14.18 15.18
C SER A 237 3.43 -12.85 15.14
N GLY A 238 4.57 -12.80 14.44
CA GLY A 238 5.22 -11.56 14.05
C GLY A 238 4.42 -10.87 12.93
N VAL A 239 4.53 -9.57 12.81
CA VAL A 239 3.88 -8.79 11.75
C VAL A 239 4.91 -8.09 10.88
N LEU A 240 4.74 -8.18 9.57
CA LEU A 240 5.56 -7.54 8.55
C LEU A 240 4.71 -6.61 7.69
N ASN A 241 5.23 -5.43 7.39
CA ASN A 241 4.64 -4.54 6.40
C ASN A 241 5.29 -4.80 5.05
N MET A 242 4.65 -5.62 4.23
CA MET A 242 5.18 -6.07 2.95
C MET A 242 4.56 -5.31 1.79
N THR A 243 5.42 -4.76 0.94
CA THR A 243 5.02 -4.23 -0.37
C THR A 243 5.36 -5.27 -1.42
N GLU A 244 4.35 -5.75 -2.14
CA GLU A 244 4.53 -6.69 -3.25
C GLU A 244 5.49 -6.16 -4.31
N MET A 245 6.03 -7.08 -5.10
CA MET A 245 6.87 -6.76 -6.25
C MET A 245 6.11 -5.89 -7.24
N MET A 246 6.45 -4.58 -7.27
CA MET A 246 5.86 -3.62 -8.20
C MET A 246 6.50 -3.76 -9.59
N ARG A 247 6.51 -4.99 -10.11
CA ARG A 247 7.09 -5.36 -11.40
C ARG A 247 6.17 -6.28 -12.18
N PHE A 248 6.19 -6.13 -13.47
CA PHE A 248 5.56 -7.03 -14.42
C PHE A 248 6.62 -7.59 -15.37
N ILE A 249 6.67 -8.91 -15.49
CA ILE A 249 7.55 -9.61 -16.41
C ILE A 249 6.73 -9.99 -17.65
N ASP A 250 7.04 -9.33 -18.75
CA ASP A 250 6.43 -9.57 -20.06
C ASP A 250 7.26 -10.59 -20.82
N VAL A 251 6.68 -11.73 -21.13
CA VAL A 251 7.34 -12.82 -21.86
C VAL A 251 6.68 -13.00 -23.21
N ARG A 252 7.44 -12.80 -24.29
CA ARG A 252 6.98 -12.87 -25.68
C ARG A 252 7.92 -13.75 -26.50
N GLY A 253 7.64 -15.06 -26.54
CA GLY A 253 8.57 -16.02 -27.11
C GLY A 253 9.87 -16.07 -26.30
N ASP A 254 11.00 -15.70 -26.93
CA ASP A 254 12.33 -15.61 -26.34
C ASP A 254 12.62 -14.23 -25.69
N GLU A 255 11.77 -13.24 -25.92
CA GLU A 255 11.90 -11.91 -25.34
C GLU A 255 11.32 -11.90 -23.93
N LYS A 256 12.14 -11.48 -22.93
CA LYS A 256 11.72 -11.33 -21.53
C LYS A 256 12.08 -9.92 -21.06
N ILE A 257 11.08 -9.09 -20.77
CA ILE A 257 11.25 -7.70 -20.37
C ILE A 257 10.57 -7.45 -19.03
N THR A 258 11.28 -6.83 -18.10
CA THR A 258 10.73 -6.41 -16.81
C THR A 258 10.35 -4.94 -16.87
N TYR A 259 9.12 -4.63 -16.49
CA TYR A 259 8.56 -3.28 -16.36
C TYR A 259 8.25 -2.97 -14.90
N ARG A 260 8.46 -1.71 -14.50
CA ARG A 260 7.96 -1.19 -13.23
C ARG A 260 6.44 -1.03 -13.33
N VAL A 261 5.76 -1.23 -12.20
CA VAL A 261 4.31 -1.11 -12.06
C VAL A 261 4.00 -0.17 -10.92
N VAL A 262 2.95 0.62 -11.03
CA VAL A 262 2.46 1.49 -9.97
C VAL A 262 0.94 1.41 -9.89
N ARG A 263 0.40 1.36 -8.67
CA ARG A 263 -1.03 1.53 -8.42
C ARG A 263 -1.29 2.99 -8.05
N ILE A 264 -2.14 3.65 -8.80
CA ILE A 264 -2.60 5.01 -8.54
C ILE A 264 -4.00 4.94 -7.91
N PHE A 265 -4.15 5.55 -6.75
CA PHE A 265 -5.41 5.69 -6.05
C PHE A 265 -6.01 7.06 -6.38
N TYR A 266 -7.30 7.09 -6.69
CA TYR A 266 -8.04 8.30 -7.03
C TYR A 266 -8.91 8.77 -5.87
N SER A 267 -9.22 10.06 -5.84
CA SER A 267 -10.04 10.70 -4.80
C SER A 267 -11.46 10.11 -4.68
N ASP A 268 -11.99 9.52 -5.75
CA ASP A 268 -13.26 8.79 -5.79
C ASP A 268 -13.19 7.38 -5.18
N LYS A 269 -12.05 7.01 -4.56
CA LYS A 269 -11.74 5.69 -3.96
C LYS A 269 -11.55 4.56 -4.97
N THR A 270 -11.50 4.83 -6.26
CA THR A 270 -11.07 3.86 -7.25
C THR A 270 -9.55 3.79 -7.33
N SER A 271 -9.01 2.80 -8.01
CA SER A 271 -7.58 2.73 -8.32
C SER A 271 -7.34 2.03 -9.64
N LEU A 272 -6.27 2.40 -10.33
CA LEU A 272 -5.79 1.73 -11.53
C LEU A 272 -4.33 1.34 -11.38
N VAL A 273 -3.98 0.21 -11.97
CA VAL A 273 -2.60 -0.27 -12.03
C VAL A 273 -2.02 0.03 -13.40
N TRP A 274 -0.92 0.78 -13.41
CA TRP A 274 -0.25 1.27 -14.61
C TRP A 274 1.11 0.62 -14.79
N LEU A 275 1.51 0.35 -16.03
CA LEU A 275 2.93 0.24 -16.35
C LEU A 275 3.57 1.61 -16.13
N ALA A 276 4.56 1.67 -15.24
CA ALA A 276 5.32 2.89 -14.94
C ALA A 276 6.46 3.12 -15.95
N ASP A 277 6.63 2.21 -16.89
CA ASP A 277 7.58 2.29 -18.02
C ASP A 277 6.85 2.25 -19.35
N ASN A 278 7.43 2.86 -20.37
CA ASN A 278 6.98 2.68 -21.75
C ASN A 278 7.30 1.28 -22.25
N LEU A 279 6.42 0.70 -23.07
CA LEU A 279 6.63 -0.63 -23.66
C LEU A 279 7.92 -0.67 -24.49
N ARG A 280 8.68 -1.77 -24.38
CA ARG A 280 9.95 -1.98 -25.09
C ARG A 280 9.97 -3.22 -25.99
N ALA A 281 8.87 -3.99 -26.00
CA ALA A 281 8.78 -5.23 -26.74
C ALA A 281 8.87 -5.03 -28.25
N THR A 282 9.54 -5.95 -28.94
CA THR A 282 9.63 -6.00 -30.40
C THR A 282 8.87 -7.18 -30.99
N LYS A 283 8.15 -7.92 -30.12
CA LYS A 283 7.26 -9.00 -30.45
C LYS A 283 5.84 -8.73 -29.99
N TYR A 284 4.86 -9.30 -30.65
CA TYR A 284 3.47 -9.35 -30.17
C TYR A 284 3.36 -10.26 -28.94
N ALA A 285 2.23 -10.18 -28.24
CA ALA A 285 2.00 -10.97 -27.01
C ALA A 285 2.01 -12.49 -27.23
N ASP A 286 1.80 -12.95 -28.47
CA ASP A 286 1.88 -14.35 -28.88
C ASP A 286 3.31 -14.83 -29.21
N GLY A 287 4.29 -13.92 -29.16
CA GLY A 287 5.69 -14.19 -29.45
C GLY A 287 6.11 -14.01 -30.92
N THR A 288 5.18 -13.65 -31.80
CA THR A 288 5.53 -13.33 -33.20
C THR A 288 6.21 -11.96 -33.30
N ASP A 289 7.09 -11.79 -34.28
CA ASP A 289 7.82 -10.55 -34.49
C ASP A 289 6.89 -9.43 -34.98
N ILE A 290 7.05 -8.22 -34.45
CA ILE A 290 6.41 -7.02 -35.00
C ILE A 290 7.20 -6.61 -36.26
N GLU A 291 6.50 -6.36 -37.36
CA GLU A 291 7.08 -5.96 -38.61
C GLU A 291 7.89 -4.66 -38.47
N ALA A 292 9.05 -4.60 -39.09
CA ALA A 292 10.02 -3.49 -38.92
C ALA A 292 9.48 -2.09 -39.27
N ASN A 293 8.46 -1.99 -40.10
CA ASN A 293 7.77 -0.75 -40.43
C ASN A 293 6.69 -0.32 -39.43
N ASN A 294 6.35 -1.20 -38.49
CA ASN A 294 5.30 -0.98 -37.47
C ASN A 294 5.86 -0.51 -36.12
N PHE A 295 7.17 -0.41 -35.97
CA PHE A 295 7.79 0.16 -34.78
C PHE A 295 9.11 0.87 -35.09
N LYS A 296 9.51 1.77 -34.18
CA LYS A 296 10.80 2.43 -34.20
C LYS A 296 11.43 2.44 -32.82
N LYS A 297 12.65 1.91 -32.75
CA LYS A 297 13.43 1.93 -31.48
C LYS A 297 13.96 3.34 -31.23
N THR A 298 13.97 3.74 -29.96
CA THR A 298 14.69 4.94 -29.55
C THR A 298 16.15 4.84 -29.92
N PRO A 299 16.73 5.88 -30.58
CA PRO A 299 18.11 5.82 -31.09
C PRO A 299 19.13 5.57 -29.97
N ALA A 300 20.03 4.63 -30.17
CA ALA A 300 21.10 4.30 -29.22
C ALA A 300 22.02 5.49 -28.92
N SER A 301 22.13 6.45 -29.82
CA SER A 301 22.88 7.70 -29.64
C SER A 301 22.38 8.59 -28.50
N LEU A 302 21.15 8.36 -28.03
CA LEU A 302 20.58 9.05 -26.86
C LEU A 302 21.05 8.49 -25.50
N GLY A 303 21.81 7.39 -25.53
CA GLY A 303 22.30 6.69 -24.34
C GLY A 303 21.33 5.63 -23.79
N GLU A 304 21.88 4.63 -23.11
CA GLU A 304 21.17 3.45 -22.65
C GLU A 304 19.98 3.79 -21.73
N GLY A 305 20.16 4.74 -20.81
CA GLY A 305 19.10 5.20 -19.90
C GLY A 305 17.88 5.73 -20.66
N ARG A 306 18.06 6.60 -21.65
CA ARG A 306 16.97 7.13 -22.47
C ARG A 306 16.34 6.08 -23.37
N VAL A 307 17.14 5.18 -23.95
CA VAL A 307 16.61 4.04 -24.72
C VAL A 307 15.66 3.21 -23.88
N LYS A 308 16.03 2.92 -22.64
CA LYS A 308 15.20 2.19 -21.70
C LYS A 308 13.95 2.98 -21.27
N ALA A 309 14.09 4.26 -20.94
CA ALA A 309 13.00 5.10 -20.45
C ALA A 309 11.99 5.45 -21.54
N TYR A 310 12.46 5.82 -22.73
CA TYR A 310 11.61 6.23 -23.85
C TYR A 310 10.91 5.04 -24.51
N GLY A 311 11.53 3.87 -24.46
CA GLY A 311 10.96 2.62 -24.98
C GLY A 311 10.94 2.57 -26.51
N VAL A 312 9.95 1.88 -27.03
CA VAL A 312 9.70 1.70 -28.47
C VAL A 312 8.48 2.51 -28.89
N HIS A 313 8.57 3.14 -30.07
CA HIS A 313 7.46 3.87 -30.68
C HIS A 313 6.74 2.93 -31.64
N TYR A 314 5.46 2.72 -31.46
CA TYR A 314 4.65 1.81 -32.26
C TYR A 314 3.72 2.58 -33.18
N HIS A 315 3.56 2.04 -34.40
CA HIS A 315 2.59 2.56 -35.34
C HIS A 315 1.19 2.45 -34.76
N TYR A 316 0.36 3.46 -34.97
CA TYR A 316 -0.99 3.49 -34.40
C TYR A 316 -1.88 2.33 -34.85
N ASP A 317 -1.68 1.77 -36.07
CA ASP A 317 -2.47 0.64 -36.59
C ASP A 317 -2.29 -0.66 -35.81
N ILE A 318 -1.17 -0.83 -35.10
CA ILE A 318 -0.92 -2.04 -34.31
C ILE A 318 -1.19 -1.88 -32.82
N ARG A 319 -1.61 -0.71 -32.36
CA ARG A 319 -1.71 -0.38 -30.93
C ARG A 319 -2.53 -1.38 -30.12
N ASP A 320 -3.61 -1.92 -30.72
CA ASP A 320 -4.50 -2.88 -30.05
C ASP A 320 -3.92 -4.30 -29.98
N LYS A 321 -2.82 -4.56 -30.74
CA LYS A 321 -2.15 -5.88 -30.82
C LYS A 321 -0.91 -5.97 -29.95
N ILE A 322 -0.36 -4.83 -29.51
CA ILE A 322 0.91 -4.79 -28.75
C ILE A 322 0.72 -4.93 -27.24
N ALA A 323 -0.51 -4.92 -26.74
CA ALA A 323 -0.80 -5.02 -25.30
C ALA A 323 -0.23 -6.31 -24.71
N PRO A 324 0.49 -6.26 -23.57
CA PRO A 324 0.88 -7.46 -22.86
C PRO A 324 -0.37 -8.22 -22.37
N LYS A 325 -0.22 -9.52 -22.16
CA LYS A 325 -1.33 -10.36 -21.70
C LYS A 325 -1.88 -9.86 -20.35
N GLY A 326 -3.17 -9.59 -20.28
CA GLY A 326 -3.86 -9.05 -19.11
C GLY A 326 -3.79 -7.53 -18.98
N TRP A 327 -3.19 -6.83 -19.96
CA TRP A 327 -3.09 -5.38 -20.01
C TRP A 327 -3.85 -4.81 -21.20
N ARG A 328 -4.23 -3.54 -21.11
CA ARG A 328 -4.86 -2.78 -22.19
C ARG A 328 -4.30 -1.38 -22.29
N LEU A 329 -4.44 -0.75 -23.45
CA LEU A 329 -4.17 0.68 -23.57
C LEU A 329 -5.17 1.48 -22.72
N PRO A 330 -4.73 2.62 -22.14
CA PRO A 330 -5.62 3.57 -21.50
C PRO A 330 -6.48 4.31 -22.54
N THR A 331 -7.64 4.78 -22.08
CA THR A 331 -8.45 5.78 -22.76
C THR A 331 -7.89 7.17 -22.52
N ILE A 332 -8.27 8.14 -23.37
CA ILE A 332 -7.93 9.55 -23.12
C ILE A 332 -8.55 10.04 -21.79
N GLN A 333 -9.73 9.52 -21.43
CA GLN A 333 -10.38 9.91 -20.18
C GLN A 333 -9.62 9.41 -18.96
N GLU A 334 -9.01 8.21 -19.01
CA GLU A 334 -8.17 7.70 -17.93
C GLU A 334 -6.90 8.53 -17.76
N TYR A 335 -6.28 9.00 -18.86
CA TYR A 335 -5.18 9.96 -18.76
C TYR A 335 -5.65 11.30 -18.17
N LYS A 336 -6.79 11.83 -18.59
CA LYS A 336 -7.36 13.06 -18.01
C LYS A 336 -7.62 12.91 -16.51
N ASN A 337 -8.16 11.78 -16.09
CA ASN A 337 -8.39 11.49 -14.67
C ASN A 337 -7.06 11.41 -13.89
N LEU A 338 -6.05 10.73 -14.44
CA LEU A 338 -4.71 10.68 -13.85
C LEU A 338 -4.12 12.08 -13.65
N PHE A 339 -4.27 12.97 -14.64
CA PHE A 339 -3.76 14.33 -14.57
C PHE A 339 -4.56 15.22 -13.61
N ALA A 340 -5.87 15.06 -13.58
CA ALA A 340 -6.72 15.78 -12.63
C ALA A 340 -6.38 15.40 -11.18
N GLU A 341 -6.09 14.12 -10.94
CA GLU A 341 -5.68 13.64 -9.62
C GLU A 341 -4.28 14.14 -9.23
N ALA A 342 -3.36 14.21 -10.19
CA ALA A 342 -2.01 14.74 -9.96
C ALA A 342 -1.98 16.25 -9.64
N GLY A 343 -3.09 16.96 -9.87
CA GLY A 343 -3.27 18.36 -9.51
C GLY A 343 -3.46 19.32 -10.69
N THR A 344 -3.97 20.52 -10.41
CA THR A 344 -4.36 21.55 -11.42
C THR A 344 -3.55 22.85 -11.34
N ALA A 345 -2.54 22.99 -10.46
CA ALA A 345 -1.73 24.19 -10.26
C ALA A 345 -0.39 24.16 -11.01
N GLU A 346 0.29 25.28 -11.10
CA GLU A 346 1.63 25.39 -11.68
C GLU A 346 2.60 24.41 -11.00
N GLY A 347 3.39 23.66 -11.78
CA GLY A 347 4.20 22.53 -11.26
C GLY A 347 3.45 21.20 -11.22
N GLN A 348 2.27 21.15 -11.79
CA GLN A 348 1.42 19.97 -11.90
C GLN A 348 2.13 18.81 -12.57
N TRP A 349 1.71 17.63 -12.11
CA TRP A 349 2.19 16.33 -12.57
C TRP A 349 3.69 16.12 -12.36
N ASN A 350 4.36 17.03 -11.62
CA ASN A 350 5.72 16.76 -11.17
C ASN A 350 5.80 15.41 -10.46
N VAL A 351 4.75 15.06 -9.70
CA VAL A 351 4.59 13.74 -9.06
C VAL A 351 4.63 12.56 -10.04
N LEU A 352 4.38 12.80 -11.34
CA LEU A 352 4.43 11.80 -12.41
C LEU A 352 5.72 11.82 -13.20
N LYS A 353 6.42 12.97 -13.29
CA LYS A 353 7.54 13.22 -14.24
C LYS A 353 8.86 12.70 -13.70
N ASP A 354 9.54 11.88 -14.51
CA ASP A 354 10.89 11.42 -14.17
C ASP A 354 11.91 12.58 -14.31
N PRO A 355 12.61 12.95 -13.22
CA PRO A 355 13.54 14.08 -13.23
C PRO A 355 14.74 13.90 -14.16
N GLU A 356 15.09 12.67 -14.49
CA GLU A 356 16.22 12.36 -15.39
C GLU A 356 15.83 12.49 -16.87
N TYR A 357 14.57 12.15 -17.20
CA TYR A 357 14.11 12.02 -18.59
C TYR A 357 13.03 13.02 -18.99
N TYR A 358 12.80 14.05 -18.15
CA TYR A 358 11.88 15.15 -18.45
C TYR A 358 12.60 16.49 -18.18
N GLU A 359 13.37 16.97 -19.16
CA GLU A 359 14.31 18.08 -18.96
C GLU A 359 13.69 19.41 -18.53
N SER A 360 12.44 19.69 -18.92
CA SER A 360 11.73 20.93 -18.60
C SER A 360 11.43 21.12 -17.10
N VAL A 361 11.60 20.08 -16.28
CA VAL A 361 11.27 20.11 -14.85
C VAL A 361 12.46 19.90 -13.91
N LYS A 362 13.69 19.88 -14.45
CA LYS A 362 14.90 19.72 -13.61
C LYS A 362 14.95 20.76 -12.50
N GLY A 363 15.15 20.28 -11.27
CA GLY A 363 15.26 21.14 -10.09
C GLY A 363 13.92 21.55 -9.45
N GLN A 364 12.79 21.13 -9.97
CA GLN A 364 11.48 21.35 -9.34
C GLN A 364 11.23 20.34 -8.20
N ALA A 365 10.34 20.70 -7.26
CA ALA A 365 9.95 19.84 -6.14
C ALA A 365 8.96 18.74 -6.55
N HIS A 366 8.87 17.70 -5.72
CA HIS A 366 7.90 16.58 -5.85
C HIS A 366 8.00 15.80 -7.16
N LEU A 367 9.18 15.75 -7.77
CA LEU A 367 9.38 15.00 -9.01
C LEU A 367 9.26 13.49 -8.76
N ASN A 368 8.37 12.86 -9.54
CA ASN A 368 8.14 11.43 -9.55
C ASN A 368 7.75 10.81 -8.19
N ASP A 369 7.10 11.57 -7.31
CA ASP A 369 6.65 11.07 -6.00
C ASP A 369 5.75 9.82 -6.14
N TRP A 370 4.96 9.74 -7.22
CA TRP A 370 4.10 8.58 -7.51
C TRP A 370 4.82 7.44 -8.24
N LYS A 371 6.12 7.56 -8.52
CA LYS A 371 6.91 6.55 -9.25
C LYS A 371 6.33 6.17 -10.62
N PHE A 372 5.61 7.10 -11.24
CA PHE A 372 4.99 6.89 -12.55
C PHE A 372 6.00 6.97 -13.70
N ASN A 373 7.13 7.64 -13.51
CA ASN A 373 8.24 7.75 -14.44
C ASN A 373 7.84 8.28 -15.84
N LEU A 374 7.00 9.31 -15.86
CA LEU A 374 6.65 9.96 -17.12
C LEU A 374 7.89 10.62 -17.74
N CYS A 375 8.14 10.39 -19.02
CA CYS A 375 9.29 10.91 -19.73
C CYS A 375 8.89 11.59 -21.04
N ALA A 376 9.65 12.60 -21.46
CA ALA A 376 9.47 13.29 -22.73
C ALA A 376 10.06 12.45 -23.89
N SER A 377 9.42 11.33 -24.20
CA SER A 377 9.90 10.32 -25.15
C SER A 377 9.76 10.73 -26.63
N GLY A 378 9.04 11.84 -26.91
CA GLY A 378 8.78 12.27 -28.28
C GLY A 378 7.76 11.43 -29.03
N GLN A 379 7.66 11.67 -30.32
CA GLN A 379 6.76 10.97 -31.24
C GLN A 379 7.53 10.46 -32.45
N TRP A 380 7.03 9.43 -33.09
CA TRP A 380 7.54 8.98 -34.39
C TRP A 380 6.82 9.71 -35.53
N SER A 381 7.57 10.43 -36.35
CA SER A 381 7.08 11.15 -37.53
C SER A 381 7.99 10.92 -38.71
N GLY A 382 7.46 10.35 -39.80
CA GLY A 382 8.25 9.95 -40.96
C GLY A 382 9.39 8.98 -40.57
N ASP A 383 10.62 9.32 -40.88
CA ASP A 383 11.80 8.49 -40.62
C ASP A 383 12.46 8.76 -39.27
N ALA A 384 11.96 9.68 -38.47
CA ALA A 384 12.60 10.10 -37.22
C ALA A 384 11.68 10.07 -35.98
N ILE A 385 12.30 9.92 -34.81
CA ILE A 385 11.67 10.26 -33.54
C ILE A 385 12.00 11.73 -33.27
N THR A 386 10.95 12.52 -33.03
CA THR A 386 11.03 13.99 -32.85
C THR A 386 10.41 14.42 -31.52
N ASN A 387 10.68 15.65 -31.10
CA ASN A 387 10.09 16.26 -29.88
C ASN A 387 10.43 15.54 -28.57
N HIS A 388 11.59 14.88 -28.49
CA HIS A 388 12.02 14.14 -27.27
C HIS A 388 12.79 15.01 -26.24
N THR A 389 12.76 16.33 -26.38
CA THR A 389 13.43 17.28 -25.47
C THR A 389 12.48 18.38 -24.97
N GLY A 390 11.23 18.35 -25.37
CA GLY A 390 10.25 19.38 -25.02
C GLY A 390 9.40 19.02 -23.78
N PRO A 391 8.39 19.84 -23.48
CA PRO A 391 7.45 19.59 -22.38
C PRO A 391 6.41 18.52 -22.72
N TYR A 392 6.49 17.90 -23.88
CA TYR A 392 5.45 17.00 -24.38
C TYR A 392 5.83 15.53 -24.20
N CYS A 393 4.88 14.76 -23.68
CA CYS A 393 4.90 13.31 -23.71
C CYS A 393 3.79 12.81 -24.63
N TYR A 394 4.12 11.94 -25.56
CA TYR A 394 3.18 11.35 -26.51
C TYR A 394 2.96 9.89 -26.13
N LEU A 395 1.70 9.44 -26.05
CA LEU A 395 1.36 8.08 -25.69
C LEU A 395 0.15 7.59 -26.50
N LEU A 396 0.19 6.33 -26.93
CA LEU A 396 -0.94 5.71 -27.61
C LEU A 396 -2.14 5.56 -26.69
N VAL A 397 -3.35 5.71 -27.24
CA VAL A 397 -4.64 5.53 -26.57
C VAL A 397 -5.55 4.62 -27.40
N THR A 398 -6.58 4.05 -26.74
CA THR A 398 -7.51 3.12 -27.40
C THR A 398 -8.73 3.79 -28.05
N ASP A 399 -9.09 5.02 -27.66
CA ASP A 399 -10.38 5.66 -27.99
C ASP A 399 -10.60 5.98 -29.46
N ASP A 400 -9.53 6.24 -30.22
CA ASP A 400 -9.65 6.65 -31.61
C ASP A 400 -8.51 6.08 -32.45
N MET A 401 -8.87 5.69 -33.67
CA MET A 401 -7.95 5.05 -34.62
C MET A 401 -6.81 5.94 -35.09
N SER A 402 -6.96 7.25 -35.01
CA SER A 402 -6.01 8.23 -35.56
C SER A 402 -5.21 8.99 -34.51
N HIS A 403 -5.38 8.70 -33.23
CA HIS A 403 -4.92 9.61 -32.19
C HIS A 403 -4.02 8.99 -31.14
N GLN A 404 -3.08 9.79 -30.73
CA GLN A 404 -2.27 9.59 -29.53
C GLN A 404 -2.62 10.67 -28.50
N CYS A 405 -2.46 10.38 -27.24
CA CYS A 405 -2.56 11.37 -26.18
C CYS A 405 -1.29 12.22 -26.17
N ILE A 406 -1.43 13.53 -26.25
CA ILE A 406 -0.36 14.45 -25.89
C ILE A 406 -0.60 14.92 -24.47
N LEU A 407 0.40 14.75 -23.66
CA LEU A 407 0.49 15.25 -22.31
C LEU A 407 1.38 16.50 -22.33
N HIS A 408 0.79 17.65 -21.99
CA HIS A 408 1.48 18.94 -21.96
C HIS A 408 1.00 19.79 -20.79
N ASP A 409 1.62 20.94 -20.54
CA ASP A 409 1.32 21.77 -19.35
C ASP A 409 -0.14 22.26 -19.25
N GLY A 410 -0.93 22.18 -20.32
CA GLY A 410 -2.37 22.43 -20.31
C GLY A 410 -3.26 21.21 -20.03
N GLY A 411 -2.69 20.02 -19.79
CA GLY A 411 -3.43 18.78 -19.55
C GLY A 411 -3.19 17.69 -20.60
N ALA A 412 -4.13 16.73 -20.65
CA ALA A 412 -4.12 15.67 -21.64
C ALA A 412 -5.08 15.98 -22.78
N THR A 413 -4.58 15.95 -24.01
CA THR A 413 -5.39 16.18 -25.21
C THR A 413 -5.18 15.07 -26.23
N LEU A 414 -6.20 14.81 -27.05
CA LEU A 414 -6.03 14.00 -28.24
C LEU A 414 -5.35 14.81 -29.32
N TRP A 415 -4.38 14.20 -29.97
CA TRP A 415 -3.68 14.80 -31.09
C TRP A 415 -3.88 13.97 -32.36
N SER A 416 -4.22 14.65 -33.43
CA SER A 416 -4.36 14.07 -34.78
C SER A 416 -3.14 14.29 -35.65
N PRO A 417 -3.07 13.80 -36.80
CA PRO A 417 -2.43 12.63 -37.37
C PRO A 417 -1.27 12.96 -38.30
N TRP A 418 -0.38 13.86 -37.93
CA TRP A 418 0.89 14.04 -38.69
C TRP A 418 1.98 13.10 -38.17
N THR A 419 1.64 12.23 -37.22
CA THR A 419 2.58 11.32 -36.57
C THR A 419 2.33 9.89 -37.00
N THR A 420 3.41 9.14 -37.18
CA THR A 420 3.36 7.73 -37.56
C THR A 420 3.07 6.84 -36.35
N GLY A 421 3.52 7.26 -35.15
CA GLY A 421 3.36 6.47 -33.94
C GLY A 421 3.92 7.14 -32.69
N ALA A 422 3.73 6.48 -31.55
CA ALA A 422 4.17 6.93 -30.24
C ALA A 422 4.49 5.74 -29.33
N PRO A 423 5.14 5.99 -28.16
CA PRO A 423 5.27 5.00 -27.11
C PRO A 423 3.91 4.60 -26.54
N ALA A 424 3.87 3.45 -25.87
CA ALA A 424 2.68 2.91 -25.25
C ALA A 424 2.89 2.63 -23.76
N ARG A 425 1.87 2.93 -22.94
CA ARG A 425 1.73 2.50 -21.56
C ARG A 425 0.40 1.77 -21.40
N PHE A 426 0.31 0.94 -20.40
CA PHE A 426 -0.82 0.04 -20.27
C PHE A 426 -1.39 0.10 -18.85
N ILE A 427 -2.69 -0.21 -18.75
CA ILE A 427 -3.41 -0.43 -17.51
C ILE A 427 -3.71 -1.91 -17.39
N TYR A 428 -3.55 -2.47 -16.19
CA TYR A 428 -3.89 -3.86 -15.91
C TYR A 428 -5.40 -4.05 -15.85
N ASN A 429 -5.91 -5.09 -16.52
CA ASN A 429 -7.32 -5.49 -16.42
C ASN A 429 -7.53 -6.23 -15.11
N GLU A 430 -8.06 -5.54 -14.09
CA GLU A 430 -8.55 -6.15 -12.86
C GLU A 430 -9.99 -6.64 -13.13
N ASN A 431 -10.16 -7.89 -13.53
CA ASN A 431 -11.47 -8.55 -13.62
C ASN A 431 -11.73 -9.37 -12.37
#